data_6522ad1c986d117ea60cc473dffed14a
#
_entry.id   6522ad1c986d117ea60cc473dffed14a
#
_cell.length_a   1.000
_cell.length_b   1.000
_cell.length_c   1.000
_cell.angle_alpha   90.00
_cell.angle_beta   90.00
_cell.angle_gamma   90.00
#
_symmetry.space_group_name_H-M   'P 1'
#
loop_
_entity.id
_entity.type
_entity.pdbx_description
1 polymer ?
#
loop_
_entity_poly.entity_id
_entity_poly.type
_entity_poly.pdbx_seq_one_letter_code
_entity_poly.pdbx_strand_id
1 'polypeptide(L)'
;MKQITIVSKNIPGIGADIMSALAKENINIENMDVETFDDTAVAILNVDRYDDALCILNNIPNISAISEDAILIRLANKPGALAEIARRFQDANMNLRSLRFVHKDDQQGIVAICTERSEEALALVEDVLIS
;
A
#
# COMPACT_ATOMS: atom_id res chain seq x y z
N MET A 1 -6.20 15.40 6.61
CA MET A 1 -4.76 15.05 6.63
C MET A 1 -4.52 13.81 5.79
N LYS A 2 -3.54 13.86 4.92
CA LYS A 2 -3.28 12.77 3.98
C LYS A 2 -2.58 11.59 4.64
N GLN A 3 -2.93 10.39 4.22
CA GLN A 3 -2.33 9.16 4.71
C GLN A 3 -1.29 8.63 3.74
N ILE A 4 -0.24 8.04 4.30
CA ILE A 4 0.74 7.26 3.54
C ILE A 4 0.60 5.81 3.98
N THR A 5 0.46 4.92 3.01
CA THR A 5 0.47 3.47 3.27
C THR A 5 1.84 2.91 2.94
N ILE A 6 2.44 2.21 3.89
CA ILE A 6 3.74 1.57 3.73
C ILE A 6 3.56 0.08 3.70
N VAL A 7 4.17 -0.57 2.71
CA VAL A 7 4.25 -2.03 2.64
C VAL A 7 5.71 -2.43 2.70
N SER A 8 6.04 -3.35 3.61
CA SER A 8 7.42 -3.81 3.80
C SER A 8 7.43 -5.28 4.23
N LYS A 9 8.60 -5.90 4.18
CA LYS A 9 8.80 -7.18 4.86
C LYS A 9 8.77 -6.95 6.36
N ASN A 10 8.18 -7.90 7.08
CA ASN A 10 8.14 -7.86 8.55
C ASN A 10 9.46 -8.36 9.12
N ILE A 11 10.48 -7.50 9.08
CA ILE A 11 11.83 -7.81 9.60
C ILE A 11 12.12 -6.96 10.82
N PRO A 12 12.95 -7.45 11.77
CA PRO A 12 13.30 -6.67 12.95
C PRO A 12 13.95 -5.33 12.56
N GLY A 13 13.54 -4.26 13.22
CA GLY A 13 14.11 -2.94 13.03
C GLY A 13 13.49 -2.10 11.91
N ILE A 14 12.62 -2.66 11.08
CA ILE A 14 12.05 -1.90 9.95
C ILE A 14 11.23 -0.69 10.43
N GLY A 15 10.46 -0.87 11.50
CA GLY A 15 9.69 0.24 12.08
C GLY A 15 10.59 1.33 12.64
N ALA A 16 11.66 0.96 13.31
CA ALA A 16 12.64 1.90 13.83
C ALA A 16 13.34 2.67 12.69
N ASP A 17 13.67 1.97 11.60
CA ASP A 17 14.28 2.60 10.43
C ASP A 17 13.36 3.64 9.80
N ILE A 18 12.08 3.34 9.69
CA ILE A 18 11.06 4.26 9.16
C ILE A 18 10.97 5.50 10.05
N MET A 19 10.79 5.30 11.35
CA MET A 19 10.63 6.40 12.29
C MET A 19 11.88 7.27 12.37
N SER A 20 13.07 6.65 12.35
CA SER A 20 14.34 7.37 12.39
C SER A 20 14.57 8.21 11.13
N ALA A 21 14.24 7.66 9.96
CA ALA A 21 14.39 8.37 8.69
C ALA A 21 13.52 9.63 8.65
N LEU A 22 12.29 9.53 9.13
CA LEU A 22 11.37 10.67 9.18
C LEU A 22 11.82 11.70 10.23
N ALA A 23 12.24 11.25 11.40
CA ALA A 23 12.71 12.12 12.48
C ALA A 23 13.97 12.91 12.09
N LYS A 24 14.87 12.26 11.33
CA LYS A 24 16.10 12.89 10.85
C LYS A 24 15.81 14.12 9.97
N GLU A 25 14.72 14.08 9.22
CA GLU A 25 14.28 15.19 8.37
C GLU A 25 13.24 16.07 9.06
N ASN A 26 13.10 15.93 10.37
CA ASN A 26 12.20 16.72 11.19
C ASN A 26 10.73 16.60 10.77
N ILE A 27 10.33 15.40 10.34
CA ILE A 27 8.95 15.09 9.99
C ILE A 27 8.28 14.45 11.19
N ASN A 28 7.15 14.98 11.60
CA ASN A 28 6.39 14.46 12.73
C ASN A 28 5.36 13.45 12.27
N ILE A 29 5.38 12.27 12.91
CA ILE A 29 4.33 11.25 12.72
C ILE A 29 3.20 11.58 13.67
N GLU A 30 2.04 11.91 13.13
CA GLU A 30 0.89 12.31 13.93
C GLU A 30 0.01 11.13 14.28
N ASN A 31 -0.02 10.11 13.44
CA ASN A 31 -0.79 8.90 13.68
C ASN A 31 -0.15 7.74 12.94
N MET A 32 -0.24 6.53 13.50
CA MET A 32 0.33 5.33 12.90
C MET A 32 -0.45 4.09 13.30
N ASP A 33 -0.75 3.28 12.30
CA ASP A 33 -1.42 1.99 12.48
C ASP A 33 -0.61 0.93 11.75
N VAL A 34 -0.36 -0.21 12.38
CA VAL A 34 0.46 -1.28 11.79
C VAL A 34 -0.28 -2.60 11.89
N GLU A 35 -0.37 -3.30 10.77
CA GLU A 35 -0.86 -4.68 10.72
C GLU A 35 0.22 -5.57 10.13
N THR A 36 0.36 -6.77 10.67
CA THR A 36 1.30 -7.77 10.15
C THR A 36 0.54 -9.03 9.75
N PHE A 37 0.96 -9.62 8.64
CA PHE A 37 0.46 -10.92 8.22
C PHE A 37 1.59 -11.65 7.49
N ASP A 38 1.84 -12.87 7.93
CA ASP A 38 2.97 -13.68 7.49
C ASP A 38 4.29 -12.90 7.61
N ASP A 39 5.01 -12.71 6.53
CA ASP A 39 6.28 -11.99 6.50
C ASP A 39 6.13 -10.53 6.01
N THR A 40 4.91 -10.03 5.96
CA THR A 40 4.61 -8.69 5.44
C THR A 40 4.04 -7.80 6.53
N ALA A 41 4.43 -6.54 6.54
CA ALA A 41 3.87 -5.50 7.39
C ALA A 41 3.26 -4.39 6.52
N VAL A 42 2.09 -3.92 6.92
CA VAL A 42 1.42 -2.77 6.32
C VAL A 42 1.22 -1.73 7.40
N ALA A 43 1.72 -0.53 7.16
CA ALA A 43 1.57 0.59 8.08
C ALA A 43 0.85 1.74 7.40
N ILE A 44 -0.04 2.39 8.12
CA ILE A 44 -0.73 3.59 7.65
C ILE A 44 -0.30 4.75 8.54
N LEU A 45 0.24 5.79 7.93
CA LEU A 45 0.78 6.96 8.65
C LEU A 45 0.05 8.23 8.25
N ASN A 46 -0.11 9.12 9.23
CA ASN A 46 -0.40 10.53 8.97
C ASN A 46 0.81 11.35 9.44
N VAL A 47 1.28 12.24 8.58
CA VAL A 47 2.46 13.05 8.84
C VAL A 47 2.18 14.52 8.51
N ASP A 48 3.00 15.41 9.04
CA ASP A 48 2.84 16.84 8.83
C ASP A 48 3.42 17.36 7.50
N ARG A 49 4.35 16.60 6.88
CA ARG A 49 4.98 16.97 5.60
C ARG A 49 4.88 15.81 4.64
N TYR A 50 3.71 15.66 4.05
CA TYR A 50 3.33 14.50 3.25
C TYR A 50 4.27 14.21 2.08
N ASP A 51 4.53 15.20 1.22
CA ASP A 51 5.33 15.00 0.01
C ASP A 51 6.78 14.64 0.35
N ASP A 52 7.35 15.32 1.33
CA ASP A 52 8.72 15.04 1.79
C ASP A 52 8.81 13.64 2.40
N ALA A 53 7.84 13.27 3.22
CA ALA A 53 7.79 11.95 3.83
C ALA A 53 7.69 10.84 2.77
N LEU A 54 6.85 11.03 1.78
CA LEU A 54 6.68 10.05 0.70
C LEU A 54 7.99 9.81 -0.05
N CYS A 55 8.71 10.90 -0.35
CA CYS A 55 10.00 10.83 -1.03
C CYS A 55 11.05 10.12 -0.17
N ILE A 56 11.14 10.45 1.12
CA ILE A 56 12.10 9.84 2.05
C ILE A 56 11.82 8.34 2.20
N LEU A 57 10.56 7.98 2.39
CA LEU A 57 10.18 6.58 2.59
C LEU A 57 10.47 5.72 1.37
N ASN A 58 10.25 6.24 0.17
CA ASN A 58 10.55 5.50 -1.06
C ASN A 58 12.03 5.31 -1.34
N ASN A 59 12.90 5.99 -0.61
CA ASN A 59 14.35 5.80 -0.67
C ASN A 59 14.88 4.78 0.35
N ILE A 60 14.02 4.24 1.22
CA ILE A 60 14.41 3.21 2.18
C ILE A 60 14.31 1.84 1.50
N PRO A 61 15.36 1.00 1.54
CA PRO A 61 15.31 -0.33 0.95
C PRO A 61 14.21 -1.20 1.56
N ASN A 62 13.56 -2.02 0.75
CA ASN A 62 12.53 -2.99 1.15
C ASN A 62 11.22 -2.36 1.61
N ILE A 63 11.00 -1.09 1.33
CA ILE A 63 9.78 -0.36 1.67
C ILE A 63 9.16 0.21 0.40
N SER A 64 7.83 0.09 0.30
CA SER A 64 7.04 0.80 -0.72
C SER A 64 6.08 1.74 0.00
N ALA A 65 6.18 3.04 -0.29
CA ALA A 65 5.27 4.05 0.26
C ALA A 65 4.30 4.49 -0.82
N ILE A 66 3.02 4.52 -0.49
CA ILE A 66 1.93 4.69 -1.44
C ILE A 66 1.03 5.83 -0.95
N SER A 67 0.54 6.64 -1.90
CA SER A 67 -0.35 7.76 -1.58
C SER A 67 -1.72 7.28 -1.06
N GLU A 68 -2.45 8.18 -0.42
CA GLU A 68 -3.71 7.85 0.26
C GLU A 68 -4.81 7.30 -0.64
N ASP A 69 -4.79 7.62 -1.92
CA ASP A 69 -5.81 7.17 -2.87
C ASP A 69 -5.53 5.77 -3.43
N ALA A 70 -4.50 5.11 -2.96
CA ALA A 70 -4.21 3.74 -3.35
C ALA A 70 -5.04 2.75 -2.53
N ILE A 71 -5.52 1.71 -3.21
CA ILE A 71 -6.24 0.59 -2.61
C ILE A 71 -5.30 -0.60 -2.61
N LEU A 72 -5.14 -1.25 -1.45
CA LEU A 72 -4.30 -2.44 -1.33
C LEU A 72 -5.18 -3.69 -1.29
N ILE A 73 -4.87 -4.64 -2.16
CA ILE A 73 -5.55 -5.93 -2.22
C ILE A 73 -4.53 -7.06 -2.11
N ARG A 74 -4.99 -8.20 -1.62
CA ARG A 74 -4.20 -9.43 -1.56
C ARG A 74 -4.76 -10.45 -2.55
N LEU A 75 -3.89 -10.98 -3.39
CA LEU A 75 -4.25 -11.99 -4.38
C LEU A 75 -3.38 -13.23 -4.23
N ALA A 76 -3.95 -14.39 -4.57
CA ALA A 76 -3.15 -15.60 -4.74
C ALA A 76 -2.18 -15.40 -5.91
N ASN A 77 -0.94 -15.84 -5.76
CA ASN A 77 0.05 -15.76 -6.84
C ASN A 77 -0.16 -16.94 -7.80
N LYS A 78 -1.16 -16.79 -8.66
CA LYS A 78 -1.50 -17.80 -9.66
C LYS A 78 -1.97 -17.15 -10.95
N PRO A 79 -1.87 -17.84 -12.10
CA PRO A 79 -2.37 -17.28 -13.35
C PRO A 79 -3.85 -16.92 -13.27
N GLY A 80 -4.20 -15.77 -13.80
CA GLY A 80 -5.57 -15.30 -13.88
C GLY A 80 -6.09 -14.52 -12.69
N ALA A 81 -5.42 -14.56 -11.52
CA ALA A 81 -5.89 -13.83 -10.34
C ALA A 81 -5.98 -12.33 -10.59
N LEU A 82 -4.93 -11.75 -11.17
CA LEU A 82 -4.92 -10.32 -11.47
C LEU A 82 -5.86 -9.96 -12.61
N ALA A 83 -5.97 -10.84 -13.61
CA ALA A 83 -6.90 -10.64 -14.74
C ALA A 83 -8.35 -10.60 -14.27
N GLU A 84 -8.70 -11.40 -13.28
CA GLU A 84 -10.05 -11.38 -12.69
C GLU A 84 -10.37 -10.04 -12.07
N ILE A 85 -9.42 -9.48 -11.32
CA ILE A 85 -9.60 -8.15 -10.71
C ILE A 85 -9.74 -7.08 -11.78
N ALA A 86 -8.88 -7.09 -12.80
CA ALA A 86 -8.98 -6.13 -13.90
C ALA A 86 -10.34 -6.20 -14.60
N ARG A 87 -10.89 -7.41 -14.75
CA ARG A 87 -12.20 -7.61 -15.37
C ARG A 87 -13.33 -7.03 -14.52
N ARG A 88 -13.25 -7.11 -13.19
CA ARG A 88 -14.24 -6.48 -12.31
C ARG A 88 -14.35 -4.99 -12.57
N PHE A 89 -13.21 -4.32 -12.73
CA PHE A 89 -13.18 -2.88 -13.03
C PHE A 89 -13.69 -2.58 -14.43
N GLN A 90 -13.36 -3.42 -15.41
CA GLN A 90 -13.87 -3.30 -16.77
C GLN A 90 -15.39 -3.43 -16.81
N ASP A 91 -15.96 -4.42 -16.13
CA ASP A 91 -17.40 -4.66 -16.10
C ASP A 91 -18.16 -3.52 -15.40
N ALA A 92 -17.51 -2.85 -14.45
CA ALA A 92 -18.06 -1.69 -13.76
C ALA A 92 -17.82 -0.38 -14.53
N ASN A 93 -17.22 -0.45 -15.72
CA ASN A 93 -16.86 0.71 -16.53
C ASN A 93 -15.98 1.71 -15.77
N MET A 94 -15.02 1.18 -15.04
CA MET A 94 -14.12 1.97 -14.22
C MET A 94 -12.68 1.83 -14.71
N ASN A 95 -12.02 2.95 -14.96
CA ASN A 95 -10.62 2.95 -15.40
C ASN A 95 -9.67 2.78 -14.22
N LEU A 96 -8.66 1.92 -14.42
CA LEU A 96 -7.53 1.82 -13.52
C LEU A 96 -6.49 2.85 -13.95
N ARG A 97 -6.08 3.74 -13.03
CA ARG A 97 -4.99 4.67 -13.29
C ARG A 97 -3.66 3.98 -13.20
N SER A 98 -3.49 3.14 -12.19
CA SER A 98 -2.31 2.32 -12.03
C SER A 98 -2.64 1.05 -11.26
N LEU A 99 -1.84 0.04 -11.50
CA LEU A 99 -1.93 -1.25 -10.83
C LEU A 99 -0.53 -1.81 -10.78
N ARG A 100 -0.01 -2.06 -9.56
CA ARG A 100 1.34 -2.59 -9.43
C ARG A 100 1.46 -3.51 -8.23
N PHE A 101 2.34 -4.48 -8.34
CA PHE A 101 2.71 -5.29 -7.19
C PHE A 101 3.63 -4.49 -6.27
N VAL A 102 3.30 -4.46 -4.99
CA VAL A 102 4.15 -3.86 -3.95
C VAL A 102 4.84 -4.93 -3.11
N HIS A 103 4.34 -6.15 -3.17
CA HIS A 103 4.95 -7.34 -2.57
C HIS A 103 4.49 -8.57 -3.33
N LYS A 104 5.37 -9.56 -3.46
CA LYS A 104 5.02 -10.82 -4.12
C LYS A 104 5.90 -11.94 -3.59
N ASP A 105 5.27 -13.05 -3.23
CA ASP A 105 5.96 -14.28 -2.86
C ASP A 105 5.36 -15.47 -3.65
N ASP A 106 5.77 -16.70 -3.31
CA ASP A 106 5.31 -17.90 -4.03
C ASP A 106 3.82 -18.15 -3.89
N GLN A 107 3.19 -17.67 -2.84
CA GLN A 107 1.80 -17.97 -2.51
C GLN A 107 0.85 -16.82 -2.80
N GLN A 108 1.30 -15.59 -2.63
CA GLN A 108 0.42 -14.43 -2.73
C GLN A 108 1.17 -13.18 -3.19
N GLY A 109 0.39 -12.18 -3.60
CA GLY A 109 0.90 -10.87 -3.92
C GLY A 109 0.03 -9.79 -3.30
N ILE A 110 0.63 -8.66 -3.01
CA ILE A 110 -0.08 -7.44 -2.61
C ILE A 110 0.01 -6.47 -3.76
N VAL A 111 -1.15 -5.96 -4.16
CA VAL A 111 -1.28 -5.08 -5.33
C VAL A 111 -1.84 -3.74 -4.87
N ALA A 112 -1.21 -2.65 -5.30
CA ALA A 112 -1.72 -1.30 -5.11
C ALA A 112 -2.48 -0.88 -6.37
N ILE A 113 -3.71 -0.43 -6.17
CA ILE A 113 -4.60 0.01 -7.25
C ILE A 113 -4.94 1.48 -7.02
N CYS A 114 -4.80 2.31 -8.06
CA CYS A 114 -5.30 3.68 -8.07
C CYS A 114 -6.37 3.82 -9.11
N THR A 115 -7.49 4.43 -8.74
CA THR A 115 -8.64 4.63 -9.60
C THR A 115 -9.21 6.03 -9.44
N GLU A 116 -10.18 6.38 -10.29
CA GLU A 116 -10.85 7.67 -10.23
C GLU A 116 -11.96 7.73 -9.18
N ARG A 117 -12.55 6.57 -8.82
CA ARG A 117 -13.73 6.50 -7.94
C ARG A 117 -13.46 5.50 -6.81
N SER A 118 -12.72 5.96 -5.81
CA SER A 118 -12.19 5.10 -4.74
C SER A 118 -13.26 4.33 -3.96
N GLU A 119 -14.40 4.96 -3.64
CA GLU A 119 -15.46 4.28 -2.88
C GLU A 119 -16.10 3.14 -3.66
N GLU A 120 -16.39 3.37 -4.94
CA GLU A 120 -16.93 2.33 -5.80
C GLU A 120 -15.92 1.20 -6.03
N ALA A 121 -14.66 1.56 -6.16
CA ALA A 121 -13.58 0.60 -6.31
C ALA A 121 -13.42 -0.30 -5.09
N LEU A 122 -13.53 0.24 -3.89
CA LEU A 122 -13.48 -0.53 -2.65
C LEU A 122 -14.56 -1.63 -2.63
N ALA A 123 -15.76 -1.30 -3.09
CA ALA A 123 -16.85 -2.28 -3.14
C ALA A 123 -16.55 -3.44 -4.10
N LEU A 124 -15.85 -3.16 -5.20
CA LEU A 124 -15.51 -4.18 -6.18
C LEU A 124 -14.49 -5.21 -5.69
N VAL A 125 -13.65 -4.84 -4.73
CA VAL A 125 -12.55 -5.67 -4.25
C VAL A 125 -12.67 -6.01 -2.75
N GLU A 126 -13.85 -5.86 -2.20
CA GLU A 126 -14.09 -6.05 -0.75
C GLU A 126 -13.61 -7.40 -0.24
N ASP A 127 -13.74 -8.45 -1.04
CA ASP A 127 -13.33 -9.81 -0.68
C ASP A 127 -11.81 -9.99 -0.59
N VAL A 128 -11.02 -9.11 -1.20
CA VAL A 128 -9.55 -9.19 -1.22
C VAL A 128 -8.87 -7.95 -0.63
N LEU A 129 -9.66 -7.05 -0.09
CA LEU A 129 -9.17 -5.76 0.41
C LEU A 129 -8.30 -5.93 1.65
N ILE A 130 -7.16 -5.24 1.67
CA ILE A 130 -6.31 -5.07 2.85
C ILE A 130 -6.61 -3.71 3.48
N SER A 131 -6.57 -2.69 2.65
CA SER A 131 -6.75 -1.33 3.16
C SER A 131 -7.06 -0.33 2.04
#